data_a2435010b0177d748262b32fff9593e3
#
_entry.id   a2435010b0177d748262b32fff9593e3
#
_cell.length_a   1.000
_cell.length_b   1.000
_cell.length_c   1.000
_cell.angle_alpha   90.00
_cell.angle_beta   90.00
_cell.angle_gamma   90.00
#
_symmetry.space_group_name_H-M   'P 1'
#
loop_
_entity.id
_entity.type
_entity.pdbx_description
1 polymer ?
#
loop_
_entity_poly.entity_id
_entity_poly.type
_entity_poly.pdbx_seq_one_letter_code
_entity_poly.pdbx_strand_id
1 'polypeptide(L)'
;DQGQKGYCVVATAERVMRYYGADVDQHEMAQMADSSSGGGTNPTKMTEALDRIDSKFKLRLKRILPWTERGYLDIIKDYNRAARSSKTRQISESEAYNVAGAYGEMDAETLKKARATAPAVEKFKKLVRTNIDAGVPLMWSVQLGLFKEGNLPQSGGGHMRLIIGYNDTANEILFSDSWGAGHE
;
A
#
# COMPACT_ATOMS: atom_id res chain seq x y z
N ASP A 1 2.57 9.53 13.62
CA ASP A 1 2.82 10.44 12.49
C ASP A 1 4.24 10.28 11.97
N GLN A 2 4.39 9.99 10.69
CA GLN A 2 5.70 9.82 10.05
C GLN A 2 6.48 11.13 9.84
N GLY A 3 5.80 12.27 9.85
CA GLY A 3 6.37 13.55 9.41
C GLY A 3 6.90 13.48 7.97
N GLN A 4 8.02 14.14 7.70
CA GLN A 4 8.66 14.17 6.38
C GLN A 4 9.73 13.07 6.18
N LYS A 5 9.73 12.03 7.02
CA LYS A 5 10.84 11.05 7.09
C LYS A 5 10.72 9.83 6.19
N GLY A 6 9.68 9.70 5.38
CA GLY A 6 9.48 8.49 4.55
C GLY A 6 9.18 7.21 5.37
N TYR A 7 8.67 7.34 6.58
CA TYR A 7 8.42 6.25 7.53
C TYR A 7 7.00 5.67 7.45
N CYS A 8 6.31 5.81 6.32
CA CYS A 8 4.91 5.39 6.19
C CYS A 8 4.66 3.96 6.66
N VAL A 9 5.56 3.06 6.34
CA VAL A 9 5.47 1.68 6.74
C VAL A 9 5.69 1.49 8.23
N VAL A 10 6.75 2.10 8.74
CA VAL A 10 7.12 2.04 10.16
C VAL A 10 6.03 2.65 11.03
N ALA A 11 5.52 3.82 10.65
CA ALA A 11 4.43 4.50 11.37
C ALA A 11 3.12 3.68 11.34
N THR A 12 2.84 3.03 10.21
CA THR A 12 1.67 2.14 10.10
C THR A 12 1.85 0.91 11.00
N ALA A 13 3.02 0.29 11.00
CA ALA A 13 3.31 -0.86 11.85
C ALA A 13 3.26 -0.49 13.35
N GLU A 14 3.82 0.66 13.75
CA GLU A 14 3.72 1.18 15.11
C GLU A 14 2.26 1.31 15.58
N ARG A 15 1.37 1.87 14.73
CA ARG A 15 -0.06 1.98 15.04
C ARG A 15 -0.71 0.62 15.29
N VAL A 16 -0.40 -0.38 14.47
CA VAL A 16 -0.89 -1.75 14.67
C VAL A 16 -0.40 -2.30 16.01
N MET A 17 0.88 -2.12 16.32
CA MET A 17 1.45 -2.62 17.57
C MET A 17 0.83 -1.96 18.79
N ARG A 18 0.65 -0.64 18.77
CA ARG A 18 -0.03 0.11 19.83
C ARG A 18 -1.50 -0.32 20.00
N TYR A 19 -2.19 -0.60 18.90
CA TYR A 19 -3.55 -1.14 18.95
C TYR A 19 -3.64 -2.45 19.72
N TYR A 20 -2.62 -3.31 19.62
CA TYR A 20 -2.51 -4.56 20.38
C TYR A 20 -1.79 -4.41 21.74
N GLY A 21 -1.58 -3.17 22.20
CA GLY A 21 -1.00 -2.89 23.52
C GLY A 21 0.52 -3.01 23.60
N ALA A 22 1.22 -3.14 22.48
CA ALA A 22 2.67 -3.11 22.45
C ALA A 22 3.17 -1.65 22.34
N ASP A 23 3.93 -1.20 23.35
CA ASP A 23 4.60 0.10 23.32
C ASP A 23 5.92 -0.03 22.57
N VAL A 24 5.99 0.61 21.41
CA VAL A 24 7.16 0.56 20.53
C VAL A 24 7.50 1.97 20.06
N ASP A 25 8.80 2.24 19.95
CA ASP A 25 9.30 3.49 19.42
C ASP A 25 9.44 3.44 17.90
N GLN A 26 8.84 4.42 17.22
CA GLN A 26 8.87 4.52 15.76
C GLN A 26 10.31 4.63 15.21
N HIS A 27 11.20 5.28 15.93
CA HIS A 27 12.59 5.45 15.47
C HIS A 27 13.40 4.17 15.64
N GLU A 28 13.16 3.40 16.71
CA GLU A 28 13.74 2.07 16.88
C GLU A 28 13.30 1.14 15.74
N MET A 29 12.02 1.17 15.42
CA MET A 29 11.48 0.39 14.29
C MET A 29 12.08 0.83 12.94
N ALA A 30 12.27 2.14 12.73
CA ALA A 30 12.87 2.67 11.51
C ALA A 30 14.33 2.22 11.34
N GLN A 31 15.09 2.19 12.43
CA GLN A 31 16.46 1.67 12.42
C GLN A 31 16.49 0.17 12.07
N MET A 32 15.59 -0.63 12.64
CA MET A 32 15.47 -2.05 12.30
C MET A 32 15.10 -2.29 10.83
N ALA A 33 14.30 -1.39 10.26
CA ALA A 33 13.85 -1.45 8.87
C ALA A 33 14.84 -0.83 7.86
N ASP A 34 15.97 -0.28 8.33
CA ASP A 34 16.94 0.47 7.52
C ASP A 34 16.22 1.55 6.66
N SER A 35 15.24 2.21 7.28
CA SER A 35 14.45 3.26 6.64
C SER A 35 15.23 4.57 6.61
N SER A 36 15.39 5.15 5.42
CA SER A 36 16.11 6.42 5.25
C SER A 36 15.14 7.57 4.99
N SER A 37 15.52 8.77 5.45
CA SER A 37 14.72 9.99 5.29
C SER A 37 14.53 10.46 3.84
N GLY A 38 15.27 9.90 2.88
CA GLY A 38 15.19 10.31 1.46
C GLY A 38 14.73 9.23 0.49
N GLY A 39 14.64 7.95 0.92
CA GLY A 39 14.37 6.83 0.01
C GLY A 39 13.17 5.96 0.39
N GLY A 40 12.51 6.27 1.50
CA GLY A 40 11.45 5.40 2.02
C GLY A 40 11.99 4.05 2.50
N THR A 41 11.11 3.08 2.61
CA THR A 41 11.45 1.72 3.04
C THR A 41 11.37 0.78 1.84
N ASN A 42 12.47 0.12 1.51
CA ASN A 42 12.47 -0.91 0.47
C ASN A 42 11.52 -2.05 0.86
N PRO A 43 10.62 -2.53 -0.04
CA PRO A 43 9.65 -3.59 0.27
C PRO A 43 10.28 -4.88 0.81
N THR A 44 11.46 -5.26 0.34
CA THR A 44 12.18 -6.45 0.83
C THR A 44 12.71 -6.22 2.24
N LYS A 45 13.40 -5.11 2.47
CA LYS A 45 13.91 -4.72 3.79
C LYS A 45 12.79 -4.55 4.81
N MET A 46 11.64 -4.03 4.36
CA MET A 46 10.47 -3.97 5.20
C MET A 46 9.95 -5.34 5.62
N THR A 47 9.89 -6.26 4.67
CA THR A 47 9.47 -7.63 4.95
C THR A 47 10.35 -8.25 6.04
N GLU A 48 11.68 -8.10 5.92
CA GLU A 48 12.64 -8.57 6.91
C GLU A 48 12.49 -7.86 8.26
N ALA A 49 12.22 -6.56 8.25
CA ALA A 49 11.99 -5.81 9.48
C ALA A 49 10.70 -6.25 10.18
N LEU A 50 9.63 -6.48 9.44
CA LEU A 50 8.38 -7.00 9.99
C LEU A 50 8.56 -8.40 10.58
N ASP A 51 9.38 -9.27 9.97
CA ASP A 51 9.70 -10.59 10.52
C ASP A 51 10.51 -10.50 11.84
N ARG A 52 11.42 -9.53 11.95
CA ARG A 52 12.14 -9.25 13.20
C ARG A 52 11.21 -8.68 14.28
N ILE A 53 10.30 -7.80 13.91
CA ILE A 53 9.29 -7.22 14.79
C ILE A 53 8.35 -8.32 15.29
N ASP A 54 7.88 -9.20 14.42
CA ASP A 54 7.03 -10.35 14.76
C ASP A 54 7.69 -11.21 15.85
N SER A 55 8.95 -11.57 15.67
CA SER A 55 9.68 -12.37 16.64
C SER A 55 9.92 -11.66 17.98
N LYS A 56 10.21 -10.35 17.98
CA LYS A 56 10.49 -9.55 19.18
C LYS A 56 9.24 -9.29 20.02
N PHE A 57 8.10 -9.02 19.39
CA PHE A 57 6.87 -8.60 20.08
C PHE A 57 5.79 -9.69 20.11
N LYS A 58 6.08 -10.90 19.63
CA LYS A 58 5.15 -12.04 19.59
C LYS A 58 3.85 -11.73 18.84
N LEU A 59 3.93 -10.86 17.84
CA LEU A 59 2.86 -10.58 16.91
C LEU A 59 2.95 -11.54 15.72
N ARG A 60 1.81 -11.95 15.18
CA ARG A 60 1.78 -12.79 13.99
C ARG A 60 1.35 -11.97 12.78
N LEU A 61 2.32 -11.68 11.91
CA LEU A 61 2.07 -11.02 10.63
C LEU A 61 1.69 -12.04 9.56
N LYS A 62 0.57 -11.80 8.88
CA LYS A 62 0.13 -12.62 7.76
C LYS A 62 0.20 -11.81 6.47
N ARG A 63 1.03 -12.23 5.54
CA ARG A 63 1.07 -11.66 4.19
C ARG A 63 -0.06 -12.25 3.37
N ILE A 64 -1.05 -11.44 3.00
CA ILE A 64 -2.24 -11.88 2.26
C ILE A 64 -2.01 -11.72 0.76
N LEU A 65 -1.53 -10.57 0.34
CA LEU A 65 -1.21 -10.22 -1.05
C LEU A 65 0.19 -9.60 -1.10
N PRO A 66 1.27 -10.40 -1.00
CA PRO A 66 2.62 -9.87 -1.08
C PRO A 66 2.89 -9.28 -2.46
N TRP A 67 3.68 -8.20 -2.50
CA TRP A 67 4.23 -7.73 -3.75
C TRP A 67 5.16 -8.81 -4.33
N THR A 68 5.00 -9.09 -5.62
CA THR A 68 5.89 -9.99 -6.36
C THR A 68 6.18 -9.39 -7.73
N GLU A 69 7.37 -9.64 -8.27
CA GLU A 69 7.73 -9.21 -9.61
C GLU A 69 6.75 -9.74 -10.66
N ARG A 70 6.37 -11.00 -10.56
CA ARG A 70 5.36 -11.60 -11.44
C ARG A 70 4.02 -10.87 -11.36
N GLY A 71 3.55 -10.58 -10.15
CA GLY A 71 2.30 -9.84 -9.95
C GLY A 71 2.35 -8.43 -10.56
N TYR A 72 3.50 -7.76 -10.44
CA TYR A 72 3.73 -6.48 -11.08
C TYR A 72 3.72 -6.58 -12.61
N LEU A 73 4.43 -7.55 -13.19
CA LEU A 73 4.43 -7.77 -14.64
C LEU A 73 3.03 -8.14 -15.18
N ASP A 74 2.22 -8.86 -14.41
CA ASP A 74 0.82 -9.10 -14.75
C ASP A 74 0.00 -7.79 -14.76
N ILE A 75 0.28 -6.84 -13.86
CA ILE A 75 -0.33 -5.49 -13.89
C ILE A 75 0.04 -4.77 -15.18
N ILE A 76 1.32 -4.73 -15.56
CA ILE A 76 1.78 -4.12 -16.81
C ILE A 76 1.07 -4.75 -18.02
N LYS A 77 1.00 -6.06 -18.06
CA LYS A 77 0.35 -6.81 -19.15
C LYS A 77 -1.15 -6.48 -19.27
N ASP A 78 -1.86 -6.47 -18.15
CA ASP A 78 -3.29 -6.14 -18.11
C ASP A 78 -3.53 -4.68 -18.49
N TYR A 79 -2.71 -3.76 -17.97
CA TYR A 79 -2.74 -2.35 -18.35
C TYR A 79 -2.52 -2.17 -19.86
N ASN A 80 -1.45 -2.75 -20.42
CA ASN A 80 -1.14 -2.63 -21.85
C ASN A 80 -2.24 -3.21 -22.75
N ARG A 81 -2.94 -4.27 -22.30
CA ARG A 81 -4.11 -4.81 -23.01
C ARG A 81 -5.24 -3.78 -23.02
N ALA A 82 -5.54 -3.17 -21.89
CA ALA A 82 -6.58 -2.13 -21.78
C ALA A 82 -6.17 -0.86 -22.55
N ALA A 83 -4.91 -0.45 -22.49
CA ALA A 83 -4.36 0.71 -23.19
C ALA A 83 -4.51 0.60 -24.70
N ARG A 84 -4.27 -0.59 -25.28
CA ARG A 84 -4.52 -0.83 -26.71
C ARG A 84 -5.98 -0.57 -27.07
N SER A 85 -6.92 -1.07 -26.26
CA SER A 85 -8.35 -0.91 -26.50
C SER A 85 -8.83 0.53 -26.28
N SER A 86 -8.24 1.24 -25.32
CA SER A 86 -8.56 2.64 -24.99
C SER A 86 -7.78 3.65 -25.81
N LYS A 87 -6.83 3.20 -26.66
CA LYS A 87 -5.91 4.07 -27.44
C LYS A 87 -5.09 5.01 -26.56
N THR A 88 -4.73 4.57 -25.36
CA THR A 88 -3.85 5.28 -24.44
C THR A 88 -2.40 4.75 -24.52
N ARG A 89 -1.46 5.45 -23.90
CA ARG A 89 -0.05 5.06 -23.89
C ARG A 89 0.14 3.68 -23.25
N GLN A 90 0.97 2.85 -23.85
CA GLN A 90 1.43 1.57 -23.31
C GLN A 90 2.75 1.77 -22.58
N ILE A 91 3.04 0.90 -21.63
CA ILE A 91 4.32 0.82 -20.94
C ILE A 91 5.20 -0.17 -21.70
N SER A 92 6.38 0.25 -22.14
CA SER A 92 7.36 -0.60 -22.79
C SER A 92 8.06 -1.54 -21.78
N GLU A 93 8.73 -2.56 -22.28
CA GLU A 93 9.52 -3.48 -21.43
C GLU A 93 10.61 -2.74 -20.67
N SER A 94 11.31 -1.79 -21.32
CA SER A 94 12.38 -1.01 -20.67
C SER A 94 11.84 -0.09 -19.57
N GLU A 95 10.66 0.50 -19.75
CA GLU A 95 10.00 1.34 -18.73
C GLU A 95 9.53 0.49 -17.54
N ALA A 96 9.12 -0.74 -17.78
CA ALA A 96 8.67 -1.65 -16.73
C ALA A 96 9.75 -1.98 -15.69
N TYR A 97 11.03 -1.85 -16.01
CA TYR A 97 12.12 -2.02 -15.03
C TYR A 97 12.15 -0.92 -13.95
N ASN A 98 11.61 0.24 -14.24
CA ASN A 98 11.44 1.32 -13.26
C ASN A 98 9.99 1.31 -12.75
N VAL A 99 9.72 0.56 -11.67
CA VAL A 99 8.36 0.37 -11.11
C VAL A 99 7.66 1.70 -10.84
N ALA A 100 8.32 2.63 -10.15
CA ALA A 100 7.74 3.93 -9.80
C ALA A 100 7.48 4.78 -11.05
N GLY A 101 8.43 4.80 -11.99
CA GLY A 101 8.28 5.50 -13.27
C GLY A 101 7.15 4.91 -14.11
N ALA A 102 7.06 3.58 -14.21
CA ALA A 102 6.00 2.91 -14.95
C ALA A 102 4.61 3.28 -14.44
N TYR A 103 4.40 3.29 -13.11
CA TYR A 103 3.14 3.73 -12.53
C TYR A 103 2.85 5.22 -12.81
N GLY A 104 3.87 6.08 -12.78
CA GLY A 104 3.72 7.50 -13.10
C GLY A 104 3.30 7.79 -14.54
N GLU A 105 3.61 6.86 -15.46
CA GLU A 105 3.26 6.96 -16.89
C GLU A 105 1.92 6.31 -17.25
N MET A 106 1.29 5.58 -16.33
CA MET A 106 0.01 4.93 -16.55
C MET A 106 -1.14 5.94 -16.51
N ASP A 107 -2.09 5.79 -17.45
CA ASP A 107 -3.38 6.45 -17.36
C ASP A 107 -4.25 5.77 -16.31
N ALA A 108 -4.71 6.54 -15.32
CA ALA A 108 -5.44 6.04 -14.16
C ALA A 108 -6.75 5.33 -14.53
N GLU A 109 -7.52 5.88 -15.47
CA GLU A 109 -8.79 5.30 -15.88
C GLU A 109 -8.58 4.00 -16.67
N THR A 110 -7.53 3.93 -17.47
CA THR A 110 -7.15 2.71 -18.18
C THR A 110 -6.72 1.61 -17.21
N LEU A 111 -5.92 1.97 -16.18
CA LEU A 111 -5.53 1.02 -15.13
C LEU A 111 -6.75 0.54 -14.34
N LYS A 112 -7.67 1.44 -14.00
CA LYS A 112 -8.92 1.10 -13.33
C LYS A 112 -9.74 0.11 -14.14
N LYS A 113 -9.92 0.33 -15.45
CA LYS A 113 -10.60 -0.62 -16.34
C LYS A 113 -9.91 -1.99 -16.35
N ALA A 114 -8.60 -2.02 -16.35
CA ALA A 114 -7.83 -3.26 -16.38
C ALA A 114 -7.94 -4.07 -15.08
N ARG A 115 -7.98 -3.39 -13.93
CA ARG A 115 -7.80 -4.02 -12.61
C ARG A 115 -9.03 -4.01 -11.72
N ALA A 116 -9.89 -3.00 -11.79
CA ALA A 116 -11.09 -2.89 -10.96
C ALA A 116 -12.28 -3.65 -11.57
N THR A 117 -12.07 -4.89 -11.97
CA THR A 117 -13.15 -5.76 -12.42
C THR A 117 -14.08 -6.13 -11.26
N ALA A 118 -15.37 -6.38 -11.53
CA ALA A 118 -16.32 -6.75 -10.48
C ALA A 118 -15.84 -7.92 -9.59
N PRO A 119 -15.30 -9.03 -10.13
CA PRO A 119 -14.75 -10.09 -9.29
C PRO A 119 -13.55 -9.67 -8.44
N ALA A 120 -12.68 -8.80 -8.96
CA ALA A 120 -11.53 -8.30 -8.20
C ALA A 120 -11.95 -7.40 -7.05
N VAL A 121 -12.91 -6.51 -7.28
CA VAL A 121 -13.51 -5.64 -6.26
C VAL A 121 -14.19 -6.46 -5.16
N GLU A 122 -15.01 -7.43 -5.52
CA GLU A 122 -15.68 -8.30 -4.54
C GLU A 122 -14.71 -9.16 -3.74
N LYS A 123 -13.65 -9.64 -4.36
CA LYS A 123 -12.57 -10.35 -3.65
C LYS A 123 -11.88 -9.43 -2.63
N PHE A 124 -11.60 -8.18 -3.00
CA PHE A 124 -11.01 -7.20 -2.10
C PHE A 124 -11.95 -6.87 -0.92
N LYS A 125 -13.22 -6.59 -1.19
CA LYS A 125 -14.25 -6.36 -0.16
C LYS A 125 -14.35 -7.51 0.83
N LYS A 126 -14.44 -8.75 0.32
CA LYS A 126 -14.47 -9.94 1.16
C LYS A 126 -13.24 -10.05 2.05
N LEU A 127 -12.05 -9.72 1.52
CA LEU A 127 -10.81 -9.74 2.28
C LEU A 127 -10.85 -8.69 3.41
N VAL A 128 -11.29 -7.47 3.11
CA VAL A 128 -11.42 -6.40 4.11
C VAL A 128 -12.39 -6.82 5.21
N ARG A 129 -13.63 -7.22 4.86
CA ARG A 129 -14.64 -7.67 5.82
C ARG A 129 -14.10 -8.77 6.73
N THR A 130 -13.58 -9.85 6.12
CA THR A 130 -13.12 -11.01 6.89
C THR A 130 -12.07 -10.66 7.94
N ASN A 131 -11.16 -9.73 7.65
CA ASN A 131 -10.12 -9.36 8.60
C ASN A 131 -10.60 -8.31 9.61
N ILE A 132 -11.30 -7.28 9.14
CA ILE A 132 -11.80 -6.22 10.04
C ILE A 132 -12.83 -6.77 11.04
N ASP A 133 -13.75 -7.65 10.63
CA ASP A 133 -14.70 -8.31 11.52
C ASP A 133 -14.01 -9.21 12.55
N ALA A 134 -12.86 -9.73 12.23
CA ALA A 134 -12.00 -10.47 13.16
C ALA A 134 -11.11 -9.55 14.05
N GLY A 135 -11.26 -8.23 13.98
CA GLY A 135 -10.45 -7.26 14.73
C GLY A 135 -9.03 -7.11 14.22
N VAL A 136 -8.75 -7.52 12.97
CA VAL A 136 -7.41 -7.49 12.37
C VAL A 136 -7.31 -6.36 11.35
N PRO A 137 -6.61 -5.26 11.66
CA PRO A 137 -6.39 -4.18 10.70
C PRO A 137 -5.44 -4.63 9.59
N LEU A 138 -5.59 -4.02 8.40
CA LEU A 138 -4.83 -4.41 7.21
C LEU A 138 -3.85 -3.32 6.80
N MET A 139 -2.56 -3.61 6.82
CA MET A 139 -1.55 -2.77 6.19
C MET A 139 -1.73 -2.83 4.67
N TRP A 140 -1.95 -1.68 4.06
CA TRP A 140 -2.30 -1.54 2.66
C TRP A 140 -1.31 -0.67 1.90
N SER A 141 -0.55 -1.29 1.00
CA SER A 141 0.36 -0.57 0.11
C SER A 141 -0.40 0.04 -1.07
N VAL A 142 -0.21 1.33 -1.29
CA VAL A 142 -0.84 2.09 -2.38
C VAL A 142 0.22 2.81 -3.22
N GLN A 143 -0.11 3.10 -4.47
CA GLN A 143 0.69 3.97 -5.34
C GLN A 143 0.01 5.34 -5.38
N LEU A 144 0.71 6.35 -4.85
CA LEU A 144 0.26 7.74 -4.90
C LEU A 144 0.43 8.34 -6.30
N GLY A 145 -0.32 9.39 -6.58
CA GLY A 145 -0.24 10.13 -7.83
C GLY A 145 -1.01 9.53 -9.00
N LEU A 146 -1.50 8.29 -8.89
CA LEU A 146 -2.36 7.67 -9.90
C LEU A 146 -3.76 8.26 -9.90
N PHE A 147 -4.31 8.48 -8.72
CA PHE A 147 -5.64 9.09 -8.55
C PHE A 147 -5.48 10.37 -7.72
N LYS A 148 -6.22 11.41 -8.13
CA LYS A 148 -6.21 12.68 -7.39
C LYS A 148 -7.02 12.53 -6.11
N GLU A 149 -6.37 12.75 -4.98
CA GLU A 149 -6.99 12.74 -3.66
C GLU A 149 -6.95 14.17 -3.09
N GLY A 150 -8.10 14.73 -2.71
CA GLY A 150 -8.26 16.16 -2.42
C GLY A 150 -7.44 16.69 -1.25
N ASN A 151 -7.17 15.86 -0.25
CA ASN A 151 -6.54 16.27 1.01
C ASN A 151 -5.11 15.73 1.16
N LEU A 152 -4.54 15.14 0.12
CA LEU A 152 -3.21 14.54 0.18
C LEU A 152 -2.19 15.29 -0.67
N PRO A 153 -0.90 15.27 -0.27
CA PRO A 153 0.16 15.78 -1.12
C PRO A 153 0.12 15.10 -2.49
N GLN A 154 0.17 15.88 -3.55
CA GLN A 154 0.20 15.39 -4.93
C GLN A 154 1.62 14.90 -5.27
N SER A 155 2.09 13.88 -4.56
CA SER A 155 3.38 13.24 -4.80
C SER A 155 3.17 11.86 -5.39
N GLY A 156 4.04 11.44 -6.31
CA GLY A 156 4.09 10.06 -6.78
C GLY A 156 4.90 9.18 -5.83
N GLY A 157 4.67 7.86 -5.89
CA GLY A 157 5.47 6.88 -5.16
C GLY A 157 4.64 5.90 -4.33
N GLY A 158 5.34 4.94 -3.75
CA GLY A 158 4.72 3.96 -2.85
C GLY A 158 4.42 4.56 -1.49
N HIS A 159 3.26 4.21 -0.93
CA HIS A 159 2.83 4.67 0.39
C HIS A 159 2.11 3.54 1.14
N MET A 160 2.09 3.63 2.47
CA MET A 160 1.42 2.64 3.32
C MET A 160 0.31 3.29 4.11
N ARG A 161 -0.87 2.69 4.03
CA ARG A 161 -2.07 3.02 4.80
C ARG A 161 -2.49 1.85 5.67
N LEU A 162 -3.33 2.11 6.65
CA LEU A 162 -3.91 1.09 7.51
C LEU A 162 -5.43 1.09 7.33
N ILE A 163 -5.99 0.01 6.76
CA ILE A 163 -7.44 -0.18 6.71
C ILE A 163 -7.88 -0.61 8.11
N ILE A 164 -8.82 0.13 8.69
CA ILE A 164 -9.34 -0.04 10.05
C ILE A 164 -10.85 -0.25 10.10
N GLY A 165 -11.53 -0.11 8.97
CA GLY A 165 -12.96 -0.28 8.88
C GLY A 165 -13.49 -0.31 7.45
N TYR A 166 -14.79 -0.49 7.32
CA TYR A 166 -15.50 -0.40 6.05
C TYR A 166 -16.95 0.02 6.24
N ASN A 167 -17.57 0.53 5.19
CA ASN A 167 -19.01 0.83 5.11
C ASN A 167 -19.57 0.23 3.82
N ASP A 168 -20.28 -0.88 3.94
CA ASP A 168 -20.87 -1.57 2.80
C ASP A 168 -21.97 -0.77 2.11
N THR A 169 -22.76 0.02 2.87
CA THR A 169 -23.84 0.83 2.33
C THR A 169 -23.30 1.96 1.46
N ALA A 170 -22.26 2.63 1.90
CA ALA A 170 -21.59 3.70 1.16
C ALA A 170 -20.57 3.16 0.14
N ASN A 171 -20.23 1.87 0.19
CA ASN A 171 -19.18 1.24 -0.60
C ASN A 171 -17.80 1.87 -0.37
N GLU A 172 -17.46 2.09 0.89
CA GLU A 172 -16.25 2.78 1.34
C GLU A 172 -15.41 1.90 2.26
N ILE A 173 -14.13 2.19 2.32
CA ILE A 173 -13.22 1.70 3.35
C ILE A 173 -12.79 2.88 4.23
N LEU A 174 -12.67 2.63 5.52
CA LEU A 174 -12.07 3.56 6.47
C LEU A 174 -10.59 3.19 6.62
N PHE A 175 -9.73 4.14 6.37
CA PHE A 175 -8.30 3.95 6.56
C PHE A 175 -7.68 5.06 7.41
N SER A 176 -6.58 4.75 8.05
CA SER A 176 -5.74 5.71 8.75
C SER A 176 -4.45 5.92 7.96
N ASP A 177 -4.11 7.17 7.68
CA ASP A 177 -2.89 7.52 6.97
C ASP A 177 -1.74 7.81 7.94
N SER A 178 -0.52 7.46 7.54
CA SER A 178 0.68 7.67 8.34
C SER A 178 1.14 9.13 8.42
N TRP A 179 0.59 10.01 7.60
CA TRP A 179 0.85 11.46 7.67
C TRP A 179 0.16 12.17 8.84
N GLY A 180 -0.75 11.50 9.55
CA GLY A 180 -1.39 12.02 10.75
C GLY A 180 -2.70 12.74 10.49
N ALA A 181 -3.12 13.54 11.48
CA ALA A 181 -4.39 14.25 11.45
C ALA A 181 -4.53 15.18 10.22
N GLY A 182 -5.69 15.14 9.60
CA GLY A 182 -5.99 15.88 8.36
C GLY A 182 -5.73 15.09 7.08
N HIS A 183 -5.27 13.84 7.19
CA HIS A 183 -5.02 12.93 6.07
C HIS A 183 -5.78 11.60 6.26
N GLU A 184 -6.93 11.66 6.93
CA GLU A 184 -7.81 10.53 7.20
C GLU A 184 -9.02 10.53 6.28
#